data_dab0184387454760323c6ba46f3dba0e
#
_entry.id   dab0184387454760323c6ba46f3dba0e
#
_cell.length_a   1.000
_cell.length_b   1.000
_cell.length_c   1.000
_cell.angle_alpha   90.00
_cell.angle_beta   90.00
_cell.angle_gamma   90.00
#
_symmetry.space_group_name_H-M   'P 1'
#
loop_
_entity.id
_entity.type
_entity.pdbx_description
1 polymer ?
#
loop_
_entity_poly.entity_id
_entity_poly.type
_entity_poly.pdbx_seq_one_letter_code
_entity_poly.pdbx_strand_id
1 'polypeptide(L)'
;MQENMRTALSIAGSDSSGGAGIQADMKTMSAHGVYAMTAITALTAQNTTGVTGIFEVTPEFLSDQLDAVFTDIFPDAVKIGMVSSAALIRVIARKLTDYRARHIVVDPVMVATSGSKLIQDEAIDTLKHELLPLAELVTPNIPEAEILSGMEIRCPQDMEQAARAISETYHCAVLLKGGYDLNDANDLLYKDGTSTWFRGRRIDNPNTHGTGCTLSSAIASNLACGMELEDAVRSAKAYISGALAAMLNLGKGRGPMNHLFDLKSSFIREVD
;
A
#
# COMPACT_ATOMS: atom_id res chain seq x y z
N MET A 1 11.35 -2.15 31.24
CA MET A 1 10.30 -1.34 30.61
C MET A 1 9.75 -2.19 29.49
N GLN A 2 8.46 -2.54 29.50
CA GLN A 2 7.82 -3.10 28.30
C GLN A 2 7.87 -1.98 27.26
N GLU A 3 8.68 -2.14 26.21
CA GLU A 3 8.57 -1.29 25.03
C GLU A 3 7.16 -1.47 24.47
N ASN A 4 6.37 -0.41 24.46
CA ASN A 4 5.06 -0.46 23.82
C ASN A 4 5.30 -0.72 22.33
N MET A 5 4.88 -1.90 21.86
CA MET A 5 4.94 -2.24 20.44
C MET A 5 4.14 -1.21 19.64
N ARG A 6 4.72 -0.71 18.55
CA ARG A 6 4.02 0.19 17.63
C ARG A 6 2.92 -0.55 16.90
N THR A 7 1.88 0.18 16.52
CA THR A 7 0.66 -0.37 15.92
C THR A 7 0.38 0.23 14.55
N ALA A 8 -0.13 -0.57 13.63
CA ALA A 8 -0.58 -0.06 12.33
C ALA A 8 -1.88 -0.76 11.90
N LEU A 9 -2.76 0.02 11.26
CA LEU A 9 -4.03 -0.47 10.73
C LEU A 9 -3.93 -0.56 9.20
N SER A 10 -4.21 -1.73 8.64
CA SER A 10 -4.47 -1.90 7.21
C SER A 10 -5.97 -1.87 6.94
N ILE A 11 -6.42 -0.97 6.07
CA ILE A 11 -7.79 -0.88 5.55
C ILE A 11 -7.74 -1.27 4.09
N ALA A 12 -8.09 -2.52 3.77
CA ALA A 12 -7.98 -3.05 2.41
C ALA A 12 -8.82 -4.30 2.20
N GLY A 13 -8.90 -4.75 0.96
CA GLY A 13 -9.44 -6.07 0.61
C GLY A 13 -8.51 -7.20 1.04
N SER A 14 -9.09 -8.39 1.21
CA SER A 14 -8.31 -9.61 1.47
C SER A 14 -7.85 -10.26 0.16
N ASP A 15 -6.74 -10.97 0.22
CA ASP A 15 -6.29 -11.91 -0.82
C ASP A 15 -6.18 -13.31 -0.21
N SER A 16 -7.08 -14.20 -0.60
CA SER A 16 -7.13 -15.56 -0.05
C SER A 16 -5.85 -16.38 -0.32
N SER A 17 -5.07 -16.02 -1.34
CA SER A 17 -3.76 -16.63 -1.61
C SER A 17 -2.63 -16.05 -0.75
N GLY A 18 -2.88 -14.94 -0.07
CA GLY A 18 -1.96 -14.36 0.91
C GLY A 18 -0.84 -13.52 0.32
N GLY A 19 -0.85 -13.22 -1.00
CA GLY A 19 0.23 -12.50 -1.68
C GLY A 19 0.07 -10.98 -1.70
N ALA A 20 -1.16 -10.49 -1.55
CA ALA A 20 -1.50 -9.07 -1.58
C ALA A 20 -2.52 -8.72 -0.49
N GLY A 21 -3.14 -7.54 -0.56
CA GLY A 21 -4.17 -7.09 0.35
C GLY A 21 -3.72 -7.11 1.81
N ILE A 22 -4.70 -7.23 2.72
CA ILE A 22 -4.42 -7.25 4.17
C ILE A 22 -3.42 -8.34 4.57
N GLN A 23 -3.35 -9.46 3.85
CA GLN A 23 -2.42 -10.54 4.18
C GLN A 23 -0.96 -10.15 3.89
N ALA A 24 -0.69 -9.48 2.79
CA ALA A 24 0.64 -8.91 2.53
C ALA A 24 0.96 -7.80 3.51
N ASP A 25 -0.02 -6.94 3.83
CA ASP A 25 0.13 -5.85 4.78
C ASP A 25 0.50 -6.37 6.17
N MET A 26 -0.24 -7.34 6.70
CA MET A 26 0.03 -7.95 8.01
C MET A 26 1.41 -8.59 8.08
N LYS A 27 1.80 -9.36 7.05
CA LYS A 27 3.13 -9.99 6.98
C LYS A 27 4.23 -8.92 6.97
N THR A 28 4.05 -7.86 6.20
CA THR A 28 4.99 -6.75 6.10
C THR A 28 5.12 -5.99 7.40
N MET A 29 4.00 -5.59 8.01
CA MET A 29 3.98 -4.90 9.30
C MET A 29 4.63 -5.73 10.40
N SER A 30 4.30 -7.05 10.46
CA SER A 30 4.91 -7.97 11.41
C SER A 30 6.42 -8.13 11.21
N ALA A 31 6.89 -8.18 9.96
CA ALA A 31 8.32 -8.23 9.64
C ALA A 31 9.06 -6.95 10.06
N HIS A 32 8.36 -5.81 10.16
CA HIS A 32 8.88 -4.54 10.68
C HIS A 32 8.74 -4.39 12.21
N GLY A 33 8.27 -5.43 12.91
CA GLY A 33 8.08 -5.39 14.36
C GLY A 33 6.88 -4.55 14.81
N VAL A 34 5.93 -4.29 13.91
CA VAL A 34 4.71 -3.51 14.18
C VAL A 34 3.52 -4.44 14.38
N TYR A 35 2.70 -4.17 15.40
CA TYR A 35 1.46 -4.91 15.61
C TYR A 35 0.44 -4.52 14.55
N ALA A 36 0.09 -5.47 13.71
CA ALA A 36 -0.79 -5.27 12.56
C ALA A 36 -2.25 -5.52 12.93
N MET A 37 -3.10 -4.53 12.65
CA MET A 37 -4.55 -4.62 12.73
C MET A 37 -5.17 -4.47 11.34
N THR A 38 -6.40 -4.93 11.16
CA THR A 38 -7.05 -4.88 9.85
C THR A 38 -8.51 -4.45 9.95
N ALA A 39 -8.96 -3.65 8.96
CA ALA A 39 -10.37 -3.44 8.63
C ALA A 39 -10.58 -3.86 7.17
N ILE A 40 -11.40 -4.87 6.96
CA ILE A 40 -11.56 -5.52 5.66
C ILE A 40 -12.63 -4.79 4.84
N THR A 41 -12.27 -4.36 3.63
CA THR A 41 -13.19 -3.68 2.69
C THR A 41 -13.91 -4.68 1.78
N ALA A 42 -13.25 -5.78 1.43
CA ALA A 42 -13.82 -6.86 0.62
C ALA A 42 -13.09 -8.18 0.86
N LEU A 43 -13.80 -9.29 0.75
CA LEU A 43 -13.21 -10.61 0.64
C LEU A 43 -13.05 -10.96 -0.84
N THR A 44 -11.92 -11.56 -1.23
CA THR A 44 -11.73 -12.04 -2.59
C THR A 44 -11.56 -13.56 -2.62
N ALA A 45 -12.11 -14.20 -3.63
CA ALA A 45 -11.71 -15.53 -4.06
C ALA A 45 -10.59 -15.35 -5.09
N GLN A 46 -9.35 -15.40 -4.62
CA GLN A 46 -8.18 -15.01 -5.39
C GLN A 46 -7.04 -16.01 -5.22
N ASN A 47 -6.27 -16.18 -6.29
CA ASN A 47 -5.03 -16.93 -6.30
C ASN A 47 -4.01 -16.27 -7.26
N THR A 48 -2.86 -16.91 -7.48
CA THR A 48 -1.79 -16.35 -8.32
C THR A 48 -2.17 -16.19 -9.80
N THR A 49 -3.25 -16.80 -10.25
CA THR A 49 -3.73 -16.72 -11.64
C THR A 49 -4.83 -15.68 -11.84
N GLY A 50 -5.46 -15.16 -10.78
CA GLY A 50 -6.46 -14.10 -10.86
C GLY A 50 -7.48 -14.08 -9.73
N VAL A 51 -8.45 -13.18 -9.87
CA VAL A 51 -9.60 -12.98 -8.97
C VAL A 51 -10.84 -13.58 -9.62
N THR A 52 -11.49 -14.54 -8.95
CA THR A 52 -12.70 -15.22 -9.46
C THR A 52 -13.99 -14.77 -8.74
N GLY A 53 -13.87 -14.08 -7.62
CA GLY A 53 -15.02 -13.55 -6.88
C GLY A 53 -14.61 -12.44 -5.91
N ILE A 54 -15.50 -11.48 -5.72
CA ILE A 54 -15.35 -10.37 -4.77
C ILE A 54 -16.64 -10.26 -3.97
N PHE A 55 -16.52 -10.23 -2.65
CA PHE A 55 -17.61 -9.95 -1.72
C PHE A 55 -17.26 -8.69 -0.92
N GLU A 56 -17.90 -7.58 -1.26
CA GLU A 56 -17.71 -6.31 -0.57
C GLU A 56 -18.42 -6.33 0.78
N VAL A 57 -17.80 -5.80 1.83
CA VAL A 57 -18.48 -5.61 3.12
C VAL A 57 -19.42 -4.41 3.04
N THR A 58 -20.45 -4.36 3.90
CA THR A 58 -21.32 -3.20 3.94
C THR A 58 -20.61 -1.98 4.57
N PRO A 59 -20.98 -0.75 4.18
CA PRO A 59 -20.45 0.47 4.79
C PRO A 59 -20.62 0.50 6.32
N GLU A 60 -21.74 -0.01 6.83
CA GLU A 60 -22.03 -0.09 8.26
C GLU A 60 -21.03 -1.02 8.94
N PHE A 61 -20.79 -2.22 8.38
CA PHE A 61 -19.87 -3.17 8.98
C PHE A 61 -18.41 -2.69 8.92
N LEU A 62 -18.03 -1.98 7.85
CA LEU A 62 -16.71 -1.33 7.80
C LEU A 62 -16.58 -0.26 8.88
N SER A 63 -17.63 0.53 9.10
CA SER A 63 -17.69 1.50 10.19
C SER A 63 -17.47 0.84 11.56
N ASP A 64 -18.14 -0.28 11.81
CA ASP A 64 -18.03 -1.04 13.08
C ASP A 64 -16.63 -1.61 13.28
N GLN A 65 -15.99 -2.12 12.21
CA GLN A 65 -14.59 -2.59 12.28
C GLN A 65 -13.64 -1.45 12.66
N LEU A 66 -13.81 -0.27 12.05
CA LEU A 66 -12.98 0.91 12.33
C LEU A 66 -13.20 1.39 13.77
N ASP A 67 -14.45 1.48 14.22
CA ASP A 67 -14.77 1.86 15.59
C ASP A 67 -14.15 0.89 16.61
N ALA A 68 -14.24 -0.42 16.35
CA ALA A 68 -13.66 -1.43 17.22
C ALA A 68 -12.15 -1.27 17.39
N VAL A 69 -11.43 -0.93 16.30
CA VAL A 69 -9.98 -0.70 16.36
C VAL A 69 -9.66 0.62 17.02
N PHE A 70 -10.22 1.74 16.55
CA PHE A 70 -9.86 3.07 17.01
C PHE A 70 -10.23 3.35 18.48
N THR A 71 -11.24 2.66 19.01
CA THR A 71 -11.67 2.85 20.41
C THR A 71 -10.92 1.98 21.42
N ASP A 72 -10.11 1.01 20.96
CA ASP A 72 -9.36 0.11 21.85
C ASP A 72 -7.84 0.19 21.59
N ILE A 73 -7.37 -0.33 20.45
CA ILE A 73 -5.96 -0.27 20.08
C ILE A 73 -5.79 0.80 19.00
N PHE A 74 -5.52 2.04 19.42
CA PHE A 74 -5.38 3.15 18.50
C PHE A 74 -4.13 3.00 17.63
N PRO A 75 -4.24 3.04 16.27
CA PRO A 75 -3.10 2.85 15.40
C PRO A 75 -2.16 4.06 15.37
N ASP A 76 -0.84 3.80 15.43
CA ASP A 76 0.20 4.82 15.22
C ASP A 76 0.26 5.26 13.73
N ALA A 77 -0.07 4.35 12.80
CA ALA A 77 -0.17 4.63 11.36
C ALA A 77 -1.32 3.86 10.71
N VAL A 78 -1.81 4.37 9.59
CA VAL A 78 -2.88 3.74 8.80
C VAL A 78 -2.41 3.57 7.35
N LYS A 79 -2.54 2.36 6.82
CA LYS A 79 -2.38 2.09 5.39
C LYS A 79 -3.73 1.78 4.77
N ILE A 80 -4.05 2.45 3.67
CA ILE A 80 -5.25 2.17 2.89
C ILE A 80 -4.81 1.56 1.55
N GLY A 81 -5.40 0.42 1.21
CA GLY A 81 -5.19 -0.26 -0.06
C GLY A 81 -6.45 -0.26 -0.92
N MET A 82 -6.84 -1.44 -1.42
CA MET A 82 -8.00 -1.59 -2.28
C MET A 82 -9.31 -1.22 -1.55
N VAL A 83 -10.01 -0.23 -2.08
CA VAL A 83 -11.39 0.14 -1.72
C VAL A 83 -12.20 0.30 -3.00
N SER A 84 -13.25 -0.48 -3.16
CA SER A 84 -13.95 -0.64 -4.45
C SER A 84 -15.04 0.40 -4.71
N SER A 85 -15.70 0.92 -3.67
CA SER A 85 -16.88 1.78 -3.82
C SER A 85 -16.76 3.13 -3.11
N ALA A 86 -17.48 4.13 -3.65
CA ALA A 86 -17.57 5.46 -3.06
C ALA A 86 -18.14 5.44 -1.62
N ALA A 87 -19.09 4.54 -1.34
CA ALA A 87 -19.67 4.42 -0.02
C ALA A 87 -18.66 4.01 1.05
N LEU A 88 -17.79 3.02 0.75
CA LEU A 88 -16.73 2.60 1.65
C LEU A 88 -15.67 3.69 1.83
N ILE A 89 -15.28 4.39 0.75
CA ILE A 89 -14.32 5.50 0.81
C ILE A 89 -14.82 6.60 1.75
N ARG A 90 -16.11 6.98 1.66
CA ARG A 90 -16.71 7.98 2.55
C ARG A 90 -16.70 7.55 4.01
N VAL A 91 -16.96 6.28 4.29
CA VAL A 91 -16.86 5.75 5.66
C VAL A 91 -15.45 5.87 6.18
N ILE A 92 -14.45 5.45 5.39
CA ILE A 92 -13.03 5.53 5.76
C ILE A 92 -12.65 6.99 6.03
N ALA A 93 -12.91 7.89 5.08
CA ALA A 93 -12.54 9.31 5.20
C ALA A 93 -13.16 9.96 6.46
N ARG A 94 -14.45 9.70 6.72
CA ARG A 94 -15.12 10.17 7.91
C ARG A 94 -14.47 9.65 9.19
N LYS A 95 -14.23 8.32 9.29
CA LYS A 95 -13.65 7.72 10.49
C LYS A 95 -12.21 8.20 10.74
N LEU A 96 -11.38 8.34 9.70
CA LEU A 96 -10.04 8.88 9.84
C LEU A 96 -10.05 10.32 10.37
N THR A 97 -11.01 11.12 9.93
CA THR A 97 -11.22 12.50 10.40
C THR A 97 -11.73 12.53 11.83
N ASP A 98 -12.76 11.76 12.15
CA ASP A 98 -13.40 11.73 13.48
C ASP A 98 -12.39 11.30 14.56
N TYR A 99 -11.58 10.28 14.27
CA TYR A 99 -10.55 9.76 15.19
C TYR A 99 -9.21 10.51 15.08
N ARG A 100 -9.06 11.48 14.16
CA ARG A 100 -7.80 12.23 13.93
C ARG A 100 -6.62 11.27 13.70
N ALA A 101 -6.82 10.28 12.84
CA ALA A 101 -5.79 9.32 12.47
C ALA A 101 -4.53 10.02 11.93
N ARG A 102 -3.37 9.42 12.17
CA ARG A 102 -2.06 9.98 11.78
C ARG A 102 -1.35 9.01 10.85
N HIS A 103 -0.31 9.51 10.16
CA HIS A 103 0.54 8.72 9.27
C HIS A 103 -0.28 7.87 8.31
N ILE A 104 -1.17 8.55 7.56
CA ILE A 104 -2.07 7.92 6.60
C ILE A 104 -1.34 7.74 5.27
N VAL A 105 -1.11 6.48 4.88
CA VAL A 105 -0.52 6.09 3.59
C VAL A 105 -1.60 5.48 2.70
N VAL A 106 -1.87 6.11 1.56
CA VAL A 106 -2.87 5.63 0.60
C VAL A 106 -2.18 5.04 -0.63
N ASP A 107 -2.35 3.75 -0.86
CA ASP A 107 -2.03 3.09 -2.13
C ASP A 107 -3.30 3.11 -2.99
N PRO A 108 -3.39 3.97 -4.03
CA PRO A 108 -4.62 4.21 -4.76
C PRO A 108 -4.87 3.11 -5.79
N VAL A 109 -5.08 1.89 -5.31
CA VAL A 109 -5.19 0.68 -6.14
C VAL A 109 -6.42 0.75 -7.02
N MET A 110 -6.21 0.88 -8.34
CA MET A 110 -7.30 0.94 -9.33
C MET A 110 -7.45 -0.36 -10.13
N VAL A 111 -6.34 -1.06 -10.36
CA VAL A 111 -6.29 -2.29 -11.15
C VAL A 111 -5.43 -3.33 -10.45
N ALA A 112 -5.90 -4.57 -10.39
CA ALA A 112 -5.11 -5.69 -9.87
C ALA A 112 -3.91 -6.00 -10.79
N THR A 113 -2.88 -6.63 -10.24
CA THR A 113 -1.74 -7.13 -11.02
C THR A 113 -2.15 -8.09 -12.15
N SER A 114 -3.30 -8.76 -12.01
CA SER A 114 -3.93 -9.60 -13.04
C SER A 114 -4.63 -8.83 -14.16
N GLY A 115 -4.75 -7.49 -14.05
CA GLY A 115 -5.49 -6.63 -14.98
C GLY A 115 -6.96 -6.43 -14.64
N SER A 116 -7.48 -7.04 -13.57
CA SER A 116 -8.86 -6.85 -13.14
C SER A 116 -9.07 -5.45 -12.55
N LYS A 117 -10.10 -4.72 -13.01
CA LYS A 117 -10.50 -3.44 -12.42
C LYS A 117 -11.03 -3.66 -11.01
N LEU A 118 -10.48 -2.94 -10.04
CA LEU A 118 -10.79 -3.09 -8.61
C LEU A 118 -11.57 -1.93 -8.00
N ILE A 119 -11.71 -0.83 -8.73
CA ILE A 119 -12.42 0.38 -8.27
C ILE A 119 -13.51 0.75 -9.29
N GLN A 120 -14.64 1.23 -8.81
CA GLN A 120 -15.71 1.77 -9.63
C GLN A 120 -15.37 3.19 -10.08
N ASP A 121 -15.86 3.63 -11.25
CA ASP A 121 -15.52 4.96 -11.78
C ASP A 121 -15.96 6.10 -10.85
N GLU A 122 -17.17 6.01 -10.27
CA GLU A 122 -17.68 6.97 -9.28
C GLU A 122 -16.79 7.02 -8.02
N ALA A 123 -16.15 5.91 -7.66
CA ALA A 123 -15.30 5.83 -6.48
C ALA A 123 -13.95 6.57 -6.68
N ILE A 124 -13.49 6.73 -7.92
CA ILE A 124 -12.27 7.49 -8.22
C ILE A 124 -12.44 8.96 -7.83
N ASP A 125 -13.58 9.58 -8.15
CA ASP A 125 -13.85 10.96 -7.77
C ASP A 125 -13.97 11.12 -6.25
N THR A 126 -14.62 10.17 -5.59
CA THR A 126 -14.71 10.16 -4.12
C THR A 126 -13.32 9.97 -3.49
N LEU A 127 -12.48 9.08 -4.03
CA LEU A 127 -11.10 8.92 -3.61
C LEU A 127 -10.34 10.24 -3.68
N LYS A 128 -10.40 10.92 -4.84
CA LYS A 128 -9.72 12.20 -5.11
C LYS A 128 -10.13 13.31 -4.13
N HIS A 129 -11.42 13.44 -3.86
CA HIS A 129 -11.94 14.60 -3.14
C HIS A 129 -12.10 14.38 -1.62
N GLU A 130 -12.30 13.14 -1.18
CA GLU A 130 -12.60 12.86 0.22
C GLU A 130 -11.48 12.11 0.96
N LEU A 131 -10.70 11.25 0.28
CA LEU A 131 -9.68 10.44 0.95
C LEU A 131 -8.25 10.95 0.75
N LEU A 132 -7.86 11.30 -0.48
CA LEU A 132 -6.49 11.75 -0.75
C LEU A 132 -6.08 13.01 0.04
N PRO A 133 -6.97 13.99 0.29
CA PRO A 133 -6.63 15.16 1.12
C PRO A 133 -6.32 14.84 2.59
N LEU A 134 -6.63 13.64 3.06
CA LEU A 134 -6.31 13.17 4.41
C LEU A 134 -4.97 12.43 4.48
N ALA A 135 -4.40 12.09 3.33
CA ALA A 135 -3.16 11.30 3.26
C ALA A 135 -1.93 12.15 3.60
N GLU A 136 -1.01 11.58 4.38
CA GLU A 136 0.35 12.08 4.46
C GLU A 136 1.13 11.72 3.20
N LEU A 137 0.91 10.51 2.67
CA LEU A 137 1.55 9.99 1.48
C LEU A 137 0.57 9.22 0.59
N VAL A 138 0.63 9.49 -0.71
CA VAL A 138 -0.02 8.69 -1.74
C VAL A 138 1.03 7.98 -2.58
N THR A 139 0.83 6.69 -2.90
CA THR A 139 1.83 5.85 -3.59
C THR A 139 1.35 5.36 -4.97
N PRO A 140 1.02 6.22 -5.93
CA PRO A 140 0.53 5.81 -7.24
C PRO A 140 1.64 5.17 -8.09
N ASN A 141 1.27 4.18 -8.90
CA ASN A 141 2.05 3.79 -10.07
C ASN A 141 1.78 4.78 -11.23
N ILE A 142 2.46 4.62 -12.36
CA ILE A 142 2.33 5.55 -13.50
C ILE A 142 0.90 5.65 -14.02
N PRO A 143 0.17 4.55 -14.35
CA PRO A 143 -1.22 4.65 -14.76
C PRO A 143 -2.15 5.31 -13.74
N GLU A 144 -1.94 5.05 -12.45
CA GLU A 144 -2.68 5.69 -11.36
C GLU A 144 -2.34 7.19 -11.28
N ALA A 145 -1.06 7.56 -11.43
CA ALA A 145 -0.63 8.96 -11.44
C ALA A 145 -1.19 9.73 -12.65
N GLU A 146 -1.30 9.12 -13.81
CA GLU A 146 -1.95 9.71 -14.99
C GLU A 146 -3.44 10.01 -14.71
N ILE A 147 -4.15 9.09 -14.07
CA ILE A 147 -5.56 9.30 -13.68
C ILE A 147 -5.68 10.41 -12.62
N LEU A 148 -4.76 10.46 -11.65
CA LEU A 148 -4.82 11.44 -10.57
C LEU A 148 -4.42 12.84 -11.03
N SER A 149 -3.42 12.96 -11.90
CA SER A 149 -2.91 14.24 -12.41
C SER A 149 -3.65 14.75 -13.64
N GLY A 150 -4.27 13.84 -14.40
CA GLY A 150 -4.82 14.15 -15.72
C GLY A 150 -3.75 14.35 -16.81
N MET A 151 -2.51 13.95 -16.54
CA MET A 151 -1.34 14.14 -17.41
C MET A 151 -0.87 12.80 -17.95
N GLU A 152 -0.38 12.76 -19.19
CA GLU A 152 0.33 11.62 -19.74
C GLU A 152 1.80 11.63 -19.27
N ILE A 153 2.33 10.48 -18.87
CA ILE A 153 3.68 10.34 -18.30
C ILE A 153 4.53 9.47 -19.24
N ARG A 154 5.48 10.08 -19.93
CA ARG A 154 6.35 9.40 -20.91
C ARG A 154 7.84 9.45 -20.56
N CYS A 155 8.22 10.28 -19.61
CA CYS A 155 9.63 10.49 -19.24
C CYS A 155 9.74 10.90 -17.77
N PRO A 156 10.96 10.90 -17.18
CA PRO A 156 11.17 11.32 -15.79
C PRO A 156 10.68 12.74 -15.48
N GLN A 157 10.76 13.66 -16.43
CA GLN A 157 10.29 15.03 -16.29
C GLN A 157 8.75 15.08 -16.14
N ASP A 158 8.02 14.23 -16.88
CA ASP A 158 6.57 14.11 -16.75
C ASP A 158 6.20 13.52 -15.39
N MET A 159 7.00 12.58 -14.87
CA MET A 159 6.81 12.04 -13.51
C MET A 159 6.91 13.15 -12.45
N GLU A 160 7.90 14.04 -12.56
CA GLU A 160 8.04 15.17 -11.63
C GLU A 160 6.87 16.15 -11.71
N GLN A 161 6.42 16.46 -12.92
CA GLN A 161 5.27 17.34 -13.14
C GLN A 161 3.96 16.72 -12.61
N ALA A 162 3.73 15.43 -12.87
CA ALA A 162 2.55 14.73 -12.40
C ALA A 162 2.56 14.59 -10.85
N ALA A 163 3.69 14.24 -10.26
CA ALA A 163 3.82 14.13 -8.79
C ALA A 163 3.58 15.49 -8.13
N ARG A 164 4.13 16.56 -8.70
CA ARG A 164 3.87 17.93 -8.25
C ARG A 164 2.38 18.28 -8.35
N ALA A 165 1.75 18.05 -9.49
CA ALA A 165 0.33 18.37 -9.71
C ALA A 165 -0.57 17.61 -8.72
N ILE A 166 -0.29 16.33 -8.47
CA ILE A 166 -1.01 15.51 -7.46
C ILE A 166 -0.81 16.10 -6.06
N SER A 167 0.43 16.41 -5.68
CA SER A 167 0.77 16.96 -4.37
C SER A 167 0.10 18.32 -4.11
N GLU A 168 0.14 19.22 -5.09
CA GLU A 168 -0.49 20.54 -4.99
C GLU A 168 -2.02 20.44 -4.94
N THR A 169 -2.62 19.47 -5.67
CA THR A 169 -4.07 19.30 -5.72
C THR A 169 -4.64 18.68 -4.45
N TYR A 170 -3.95 17.68 -3.88
CA TYR A 170 -4.47 16.92 -2.74
C TYR A 170 -3.76 17.24 -1.42
N HIS A 171 -2.76 18.13 -1.43
CA HIS A 171 -2.00 18.59 -0.25
C HIS A 171 -1.30 17.44 0.50
N CYS A 172 -0.75 16.48 -0.21
CA CYS A 172 -0.06 15.31 0.33
C CYS A 172 1.32 15.11 -0.33
N ALA A 173 2.19 14.35 0.31
CA ALA A 173 3.38 13.83 -0.36
C ALA A 173 2.99 12.76 -1.39
N VAL A 174 3.79 12.60 -2.43
CA VAL A 174 3.55 11.61 -3.51
C VAL A 174 4.78 10.78 -3.74
N LEU A 175 4.67 9.47 -3.58
CA LEU A 175 5.67 8.50 -4.04
C LEU A 175 5.18 7.90 -5.37
N LEU A 176 5.58 8.51 -6.49
CA LEU A 176 5.27 7.99 -7.81
C LEU A 176 6.19 6.82 -8.12
N LYS A 177 5.60 5.62 -8.16
CA LYS A 177 6.33 4.35 -8.41
C LYS A 177 6.74 4.29 -9.88
N GLY A 178 8.04 4.10 -10.12
CA GLY A 178 8.64 4.05 -11.43
C GLY A 178 8.50 2.70 -12.13
N GLY A 179 9.38 2.47 -13.09
CA GLY A 179 9.37 1.28 -13.93
C GLY A 179 9.04 1.61 -15.37
N TYR A 180 9.29 2.84 -15.79
CA TYR A 180 9.09 3.30 -17.16
C TYR A 180 10.15 2.75 -18.11
N ASP A 181 11.39 2.69 -17.67
CA ASP A 181 12.46 2.04 -18.39
C ASP A 181 12.44 0.55 -18.05
N LEU A 182 12.48 -0.30 -19.07
CA LEU A 182 12.41 -1.76 -18.94
C LEU A 182 13.42 -2.36 -17.95
N ASN A 183 14.43 -1.59 -17.55
CA ASN A 183 15.53 -2.01 -16.69
C ASN A 183 15.67 -1.22 -15.39
N ASP A 184 14.77 -0.29 -15.05
CA ASP A 184 14.88 0.47 -13.80
C ASP A 184 13.66 0.28 -12.87
N ALA A 185 13.88 0.50 -11.59
CA ALA A 185 12.87 0.52 -10.55
C ALA A 185 12.99 1.83 -9.73
N ASN A 186 13.19 2.95 -10.45
CA ASN A 186 13.34 4.26 -9.83
C ASN A 186 11.98 4.80 -9.43
N ASP A 187 11.85 5.24 -8.18
CA ASP A 187 10.66 5.92 -7.68
C ASP A 187 10.98 7.36 -7.34
N LEU A 188 9.99 8.23 -7.49
CA LEU A 188 10.08 9.65 -7.21
C LEU A 188 9.22 10.01 -6.01
N LEU A 189 9.84 10.50 -4.93
CA LEU A 189 9.14 11.16 -3.83
C LEU A 189 9.09 12.66 -4.11
N TYR A 190 7.89 13.23 -4.15
CA TYR A 190 7.66 14.67 -4.16
C TYR A 190 7.03 15.09 -2.83
N LYS A 191 7.72 15.97 -2.11
CA LYS A 191 7.27 16.50 -0.82
C LYS A 191 7.74 17.95 -0.66
N ASP A 192 6.85 18.83 -0.23
CA ASP A 192 7.16 20.23 0.11
C ASP A 192 7.96 20.98 -0.99
N GLY A 193 7.60 20.78 -2.25
CA GLY A 193 8.27 21.41 -3.38
C GLY A 193 9.58 20.74 -3.81
N THR A 194 9.98 19.65 -3.16
CA THR A 194 11.24 18.95 -3.43
C THR A 194 11.01 17.58 -4.03
N SER A 195 11.78 17.25 -5.08
CA SER A 195 11.82 15.94 -5.74
C SER A 195 13.03 15.15 -5.25
N THR A 196 12.80 13.96 -4.68
CA THR A 196 13.86 13.01 -4.27
C THR A 196 13.70 11.71 -5.04
N TRP A 197 14.73 11.32 -5.82
CA TRP A 197 14.74 10.09 -6.59
C TRP A 197 15.35 8.94 -5.80
N PHE A 198 14.60 7.85 -5.65
CA PHE A 198 15.06 6.58 -5.11
C PHE A 198 15.41 5.63 -6.24
N ARG A 199 16.68 5.54 -6.56
CA ARG A 199 17.16 4.64 -7.62
C ARG A 199 17.13 3.18 -7.15
N GLY A 200 16.71 2.28 -8.04
CA GLY A 200 16.66 0.85 -7.79
C GLY A 200 16.98 0.05 -9.05
N ARG A 201 17.54 -1.13 -8.88
CA ARG A 201 17.66 -2.10 -9.97
C ARG A 201 16.41 -2.95 -10.03
N ARG A 202 15.89 -3.16 -11.23
CA ARG A 202 14.83 -4.14 -11.45
C ARG A 202 15.37 -5.53 -11.14
N ILE A 203 14.67 -6.24 -10.25
CA ILE A 203 14.94 -7.63 -9.93
C ILE A 203 14.11 -8.47 -10.90
N ASP A 204 14.78 -9.34 -11.65
CA ASP A 204 14.13 -10.25 -12.59
C ASP A 204 13.47 -11.40 -11.81
N ASN A 205 12.28 -11.12 -11.29
CA ASN A 205 11.45 -12.07 -10.57
C ASN A 205 10.03 -11.99 -11.13
N PRO A 206 9.46 -13.08 -11.68
CA PRO A 206 8.09 -13.11 -12.16
C PRO A 206 7.06 -12.97 -11.02
N ASN A 207 7.46 -13.24 -9.77
CA ASN A 207 6.60 -13.25 -8.58
C ASN A 207 6.55 -11.86 -7.96
N THR A 208 5.76 -10.98 -8.57
CA THR A 208 5.61 -9.56 -8.18
C THR A 208 4.25 -9.25 -7.58
N HIS A 209 3.45 -10.28 -7.28
CA HIS A 209 2.12 -10.09 -6.70
C HIS A 209 2.22 -9.47 -5.30
N GLY A 210 1.52 -8.34 -5.11
CA GLY A 210 1.48 -7.62 -3.84
C GLY A 210 2.63 -6.63 -3.61
N THR A 211 3.47 -6.32 -4.60
CA THR A 211 4.57 -5.35 -4.44
C THR A 211 4.11 -3.97 -3.98
N GLY A 212 3.01 -3.44 -4.53
CA GLY A 212 2.41 -2.16 -4.11
C GLY A 212 1.96 -2.20 -2.65
N CYS A 213 1.17 -3.21 -2.28
CA CYS A 213 0.70 -3.42 -0.90
C CYS A 213 1.88 -3.51 0.08
N THR A 214 2.91 -4.28 -0.27
CA THR A 214 4.11 -4.45 0.56
C THR A 214 4.87 -3.14 0.73
N LEU A 215 5.08 -2.37 -0.35
CA LEU A 215 5.78 -1.09 -0.26
C LEU A 215 5.05 -0.10 0.64
N SER A 216 3.75 0.10 0.40
CA SER A 216 2.93 1.04 1.18
C SER A 216 2.81 0.64 2.65
N SER A 217 2.71 -0.67 2.95
CA SER A 217 2.66 -1.17 4.32
C SER A 217 4.00 -1.06 5.04
N ALA A 218 5.13 -1.27 4.35
CA ALA A 218 6.46 -1.06 4.90
C ALA A 218 6.68 0.42 5.25
N ILE A 219 6.24 1.35 4.36
CA ILE A 219 6.32 2.79 4.65
C ILE A 219 5.46 3.13 5.87
N ALA A 220 4.20 2.67 5.93
CA ALA A 220 3.32 2.91 7.07
C ALA A 220 3.92 2.37 8.38
N SER A 221 4.55 1.19 8.34
CA SER A 221 5.24 0.59 9.49
C SER A 221 6.41 1.46 9.97
N ASN A 222 7.22 1.96 9.05
CA ASN A 222 8.36 2.81 9.35
C ASN A 222 7.91 4.17 9.94
N LEU A 223 6.82 4.75 9.42
CA LEU A 223 6.22 5.97 9.98
C LEU A 223 5.64 5.72 11.39
N ALA A 224 4.98 4.57 11.62
CA ALA A 224 4.52 4.18 12.95
C ALA A 224 5.68 4.10 13.96
N CYS A 225 6.87 3.69 13.50
CA CYS A 225 8.09 3.66 14.30
C CYS A 225 8.76 5.03 14.47
N GLY A 226 8.21 6.10 13.89
CA GLY A 226 8.69 7.47 14.03
C GLY A 226 9.84 7.83 13.08
N MET A 227 10.00 7.10 11.98
CA MET A 227 10.95 7.50 10.92
C MET A 227 10.41 8.71 10.15
N GLU A 228 11.33 9.57 9.71
CA GLU A 228 11.00 10.60 8.72
C GLU A 228 10.63 9.96 7.38
N LEU A 229 9.74 10.63 6.62
CA LEU A 229 9.12 10.04 5.42
C LEU A 229 10.16 9.57 4.38
N GLU A 230 11.22 10.34 4.14
CA GLU A 230 12.25 9.96 3.15
C GLU A 230 13.00 8.69 3.59
N ASP A 231 13.33 8.55 4.86
CA ASP A 231 13.99 7.36 5.40
C ASP A 231 13.03 6.18 5.46
N ALA A 232 11.75 6.42 5.75
CA ALA A 232 10.70 5.41 5.70
C ALA A 232 10.55 4.81 4.30
N VAL A 233 10.57 5.65 3.26
CA VAL A 233 10.56 5.20 1.84
C VAL A 233 11.83 4.44 1.49
N ARG A 234 13.00 4.94 1.89
CA ARG A 234 14.31 4.30 1.63
C ARG A 234 14.37 2.90 2.23
N SER A 235 13.96 2.77 3.48
CA SER A 235 13.90 1.49 4.19
C SER A 235 12.91 0.52 3.53
N ALA A 236 11.72 0.99 3.19
CA ALA A 236 10.70 0.19 2.52
C ALA A 236 11.16 -0.34 1.15
N LYS A 237 11.88 0.48 0.37
CA LYS A 237 12.49 0.04 -0.90
C LYS A 237 13.56 -1.03 -0.71
N ALA A 238 14.37 -0.92 0.32
CA ALA A 238 15.36 -1.95 0.66
C ALA A 238 14.66 -3.27 1.03
N TYR A 239 13.63 -3.20 1.86
CA TYR A 239 12.85 -4.37 2.26
C TYR A 239 12.19 -5.07 1.07
N ILE A 240 11.48 -4.35 0.19
CA ILE A 240 10.83 -4.96 -0.98
C ILE A 240 11.85 -5.58 -1.94
N SER A 241 13.03 -4.96 -2.08
CA SER A 241 14.11 -5.51 -2.90
C SER A 241 14.62 -6.83 -2.34
N GLY A 242 14.79 -6.95 -1.02
CA GLY A 242 15.14 -8.20 -0.34
C GLY A 242 14.08 -9.28 -0.52
N ALA A 243 12.81 -8.92 -0.33
CA ALA A 243 11.68 -9.84 -0.49
C ALA A 243 11.56 -10.39 -1.93
N LEU A 244 11.84 -9.56 -2.93
CA LEU A 244 11.88 -9.98 -4.34
C LEU A 244 13.13 -10.83 -4.65
N ALA A 245 14.29 -10.46 -4.11
CA ALA A 245 15.55 -11.19 -4.33
C ALA A 245 15.55 -12.60 -3.73
N ALA A 246 14.70 -12.86 -2.75
CA ALA A 246 14.53 -14.18 -2.14
C ALA A 246 13.87 -15.23 -3.06
N MET A 247 13.40 -14.83 -4.26
CA MET A 247 12.95 -15.72 -5.34
C MET A 247 11.93 -16.78 -4.91
N LEU A 248 11.00 -16.44 -4.01
CA LEU A 248 9.95 -17.36 -3.59
C LEU A 248 9.11 -17.77 -4.81
N ASN A 249 8.94 -19.08 -5.03
CA ASN A 249 8.22 -19.61 -6.18
C ASN A 249 7.00 -20.43 -5.72
N LEU A 250 5.85 -19.77 -5.60
CA LEU A 250 4.58 -20.39 -5.19
C LEU A 250 3.48 -20.07 -6.20
N GLY A 251 2.67 -21.07 -6.49
CA GLY A 251 1.51 -20.95 -7.37
C GLY A 251 1.81 -21.20 -8.84
N LYS A 252 0.81 -20.97 -9.70
CA LYS A 252 0.87 -21.26 -11.15
C LYS A 252 0.96 -19.99 -12.01
N GLY A 253 0.71 -18.83 -11.41
CA GLY A 253 0.74 -17.52 -12.06
C GLY A 253 1.79 -16.61 -11.45
N ARG A 254 1.51 -15.29 -11.37
CA ARG A 254 2.39 -14.36 -10.67
C ARG A 254 2.31 -14.62 -9.17
N GLY A 255 3.36 -15.24 -8.62
CA GLY A 255 3.42 -15.64 -7.22
C GLY A 255 3.70 -14.47 -6.26
N PRO A 256 3.59 -14.72 -4.95
CA PRO A 256 3.90 -13.74 -3.91
C PRO A 256 5.42 -13.59 -3.72
N MET A 257 5.81 -12.47 -3.12
CA MET A 257 7.16 -12.28 -2.59
C MET A 257 7.35 -13.03 -1.26
N ASN A 258 8.60 -13.24 -0.87
CA ASN A 258 8.92 -13.72 0.47
C ASN A 258 8.96 -12.56 1.47
N HIS A 259 7.83 -12.24 2.08
CA HIS A 259 7.75 -11.17 3.09
C HIS A 259 8.59 -11.44 4.34
N LEU A 260 8.98 -12.68 4.57
CA LEU A 260 9.74 -13.12 5.75
C LEU A 260 11.19 -13.49 5.42
N PHE A 261 11.74 -12.94 4.34
CA PHE A 261 13.07 -13.29 3.83
C PHE A 261 14.21 -13.07 4.81
N ASP A 262 14.06 -12.12 5.73
CA ASP A 262 15.06 -11.78 6.77
C ASP A 262 14.60 -12.19 8.18
N LEU A 263 13.53 -12.98 8.31
CA LEU A 263 13.03 -13.45 9.60
C LEU A 263 13.99 -14.49 10.17
N LYS A 264 14.55 -14.19 11.36
CA LYS A 264 15.32 -15.14 12.16
C LYS A 264 14.52 -15.58 13.36
N SER A 265 14.18 -16.86 13.41
CA SER A 265 13.39 -17.41 14.51
C SER A 265 13.79 -18.85 14.79
N SER A 266 13.86 -19.21 16.09
CA SER A 266 14.06 -20.60 16.51
C SER A 266 12.89 -21.53 16.18
N PHE A 267 11.75 -20.98 15.74
CA PHE A 267 10.58 -21.75 15.31
C PHE A 267 10.57 -22.06 13.82
N ILE A 268 11.47 -21.46 13.03
CA ILE A 268 11.62 -21.80 11.61
C ILE A 268 12.29 -23.16 11.53
N ARG A 269 11.66 -24.09 10.80
CA ARG A 269 12.26 -25.37 10.43
C ARG A 269 12.70 -25.33 8.99
N GLU A 270 13.96 -25.69 8.75
CA GLU A 270 14.44 -25.96 7.39
C GLU A 270 13.70 -27.20 6.89
N VAL A 271 13.16 -27.10 5.68
CA VAL A 271 12.53 -28.23 4.98
C VAL A 271 13.55 -28.69 3.96
N ASP A 272 14.03 -29.93 4.10
CA ASP A 272 14.96 -30.58 3.18
C ASP A 272 14.35 -30.74 1.76
#